data_d0d344b015eecd82a1833b7fd7ac5ef2
#
_entry.id   d0d344b015eecd82a1833b7fd7ac5ef2
#
_cell.length_a   1.000
_cell.length_b   1.000
_cell.length_c   1.000
_cell.angle_alpha   90.00
_cell.angle_beta   90.00
_cell.angle_gamma   90.00
#
_symmetry.space_group_name_H-M   'P 1'
#
loop_
_entity.id
_entity.type
_entity.pdbx_description
1 polymer ?
#
loop_
_entity_poly.entity_id
_entity_poly.type
_entity_poly.pdbx_seq_one_letter_code
_entity_poly.pdbx_strand_id
1 'polypeptide(L)'
;MAGSSAPNNASAGGTHGVDLAYSRCKDLGMRLSRQRRMVLELLWDERDHLSARDIFERLNAKGRNIGHTSVYQNLEALQGAGVIECLDRANGRLYGYRSDPHSHITCLDSGAIQDLDVELPADLLDRIEEQTGYRIENYTLNLSGRRLKP
;
A
#
# COMPACT_ATOMS: atom_id res chain seq x y z
N MET A 1 26.15 0.05 11.55
CA MET A 1 25.67 -0.03 11.69
C MET A 1 24.68 -0.09 11.51
N ALA A 2 24.24 -0.27 11.38
CA ALA A 2 23.46 -0.42 11.09
C ALA A 2 22.42 -0.39 11.49
N GLY A 3 22.06 -0.40 11.70
CA GLY A 3 21.21 -0.32 12.19
C GLY A 3 20.12 -0.41 12.07
N SER A 4 19.65 -0.27 11.95
CA SER A 4 18.76 -0.15 11.86
C SER A 4 17.76 -0.50 12.12
N SER A 5 17.43 -0.86 12.24
CA SER A 5 16.61 -1.28 12.53
C SER A 5 15.50 -0.93 12.81
N ALA A 6 15.02 -0.73 12.48
CA ALA A 6 13.95 -0.41 12.56
C ALA A 6 13.08 -0.95 13.24
N PRO A 7 12.60 -0.86 13.65
CA PRO A 7 11.84 -1.36 14.31
C PRO A 7 10.67 -1.59 14.12
N ASN A 8 10.28 -1.84 13.85
CA ASN A 8 9.30 -2.21 13.71
C ASN A 8 8.24 -1.93 14.18
N ASN A 9 7.96 -1.52 14.49
CA ASN A 9 6.99 -1.13 14.88
C ASN A 9 5.88 -1.62 14.49
N ALA A 10 5.92 -2.21 14.05
CA ALA A 10 4.90 -2.81 13.56
C ALA A 10 3.81 -2.73 14.42
N SER A 11 3.95 -3.03 15.38
CA SER A 11 2.90 -3.05 16.16
C SER A 11 2.20 -1.92 16.11
N ALA A 12 2.68 -1.04 15.96
CA ALA A 12 2.04 0.05 16.02
C ALA A 12 0.76 -0.03 15.55
N GLY A 13 0.33 -0.68 15.35
CA GLY A 13 -0.86 -0.71 15.05
C GLY A 13 -1.45 0.15 14.22
N GLY A 14 -2.36 -0.05 13.70
CA GLY A 14 -3.05 0.61 12.81
C GLY A 14 -3.41 1.99 13.08
N THR A 15 -3.70 2.36 14.24
CA THR A 15 -4.17 3.70 14.46
C THR A 15 -3.22 4.74 13.99
N HIS A 16 -1.97 4.58 14.30
CA HIS A 16 -1.01 5.61 13.92
C HIS A 16 -0.90 5.73 12.41
N GLY A 17 -0.86 4.63 11.71
CA GLY A 17 -0.73 4.67 10.27
C GLY A 17 -1.88 5.38 9.62
N VAL A 18 -3.09 5.10 10.05
CA VAL A 18 -4.26 5.69 9.42
C VAL A 18 -4.35 7.18 9.73
N ASP A 19 -3.80 7.61 10.84
CA ASP A 19 -3.76 9.05 11.14
C ASP A 19 -2.93 9.80 10.11
N LEU A 20 -1.87 9.20 9.61
CA LEU A 20 -1.08 9.82 8.55
C LEU A 20 -1.91 9.97 7.29
N ALA A 21 -2.72 8.98 6.97
CA ALA A 21 -3.59 9.08 5.81
C ALA A 21 -4.62 10.18 5.99
N TYR A 22 -5.17 10.32 7.18
CA TYR A 22 -6.11 11.40 7.45
C TYR A 22 -5.44 12.76 7.29
N SER A 23 -4.22 12.91 7.83
CA SER A 23 -3.49 14.15 7.68
C SER A 23 -3.21 14.47 6.22
N ARG A 24 -2.88 13.45 5.44
CA ARG A 24 -2.60 13.67 4.03
C ARG A 24 -3.84 14.15 3.30
N CYS A 25 -5.00 13.56 3.61
CA CYS A 25 -6.25 14.03 3.02
C CYS A 25 -6.50 15.48 3.37
N LYS A 26 -6.27 15.85 4.62
CA LYS A 26 -6.47 17.21 5.06
C LYS A 26 -5.54 18.17 4.32
N ASP A 27 -4.28 17.80 4.20
CA ASP A 27 -3.30 18.65 3.52
C ASP A 27 -3.67 18.85 2.05
N LEU A 28 -4.31 17.87 1.44
CA LEU A 28 -4.71 17.95 0.05
C LEU A 28 -6.07 18.60 -0.14
N GLY A 29 -6.70 19.02 0.94
CA GLY A 29 -8.02 19.62 0.85
C GLY A 29 -9.14 18.63 0.58
N MET A 30 -8.88 17.35 0.78
CA MET A 30 -9.90 16.34 0.57
C MET A 30 -10.78 16.21 1.80
N ARG A 31 -12.08 16.21 1.54
CA ARG A 31 -13.01 16.02 2.64
C ARG A 31 -12.90 14.61 3.19
N LEU A 32 -12.81 14.51 4.51
CA LEU A 32 -12.69 13.22 5.16
C LEU A 32 -14.06 12.78 5.63
N SER A 33 -14.86 12.25 4.70
CA SER A 33 -16.20 11.80 5.00
C SER A 33 -16.17 10.52 5.83
N ARG A 34 -17.32 10.17 6.40
CA ARG A 34 -17.42 8.94 7.17
C ARG A 34 -17.04 7.73 6.32
N GLN A 35 -17.52 7.69 5.09
CA GLN A 35 -17.23 6.56 4.22
C GLN A 35 -15.75 6.49 3.87
N ARG A 36 -15.14 7.64 3.65
CA ARG A 36 -13.71 7.67 3.32
C ARG A 36 -12.88 7.17 4.50
N ARG A 37 -13.27 7.55 5.72
CA ARG A 37 -12.60 7.03 6.90
C ARG A 37 -12.72 5.51 6.99
N MET A 38 -13.90 4.98 6.69
CA MET A 38 -14.11 3.53 6.76
C MET A 38 -13.18 2.79 5.80
N VAL A 39 -13.04 3.30 4.58
CA VAL A 39 -12.16 2.68 3.60
C VAL A 39 -10.72 2.74 4.08
N LEU A 40 -10.29 3.89 4.56
CA LEU A 40 -8.90 4.03 5.01
C LEU A 40 -8.62 3.15 6.21
N GLU A 41 -9.52 3.09 7.18
CA GLU A 41 -9.32 2.25 8.35
C GLU A 41 -9.18 0.79 7.96
N LEU A 42 -10.01 0.33 7.04
CA LEU A 42 -9.93 -1.05 6.61
C LEU A 42 -8.57 -1.35 5.96
N LEU A 43 -8.12 -0.49 5.05
CA LEU A 43 -6.86 -0.73 4.36
C LEU A 43 -5.68 -0.72 5.32
N TRP A 44 -5.69 0.16 6.31
CA TRP A 44 -4.60 0.20 7.26
C TRP A 44 -4.64 -0.94 8.27
N ASP A 45 -5.86 -1.40 8.61
CA ASP A 45 -5.98 -2.55 9.50
C ASP A 45 -5.56 -3.85 8.83
N GLU A 46 -6.01 -4.05 7.60
CA GLU A 46 -5.74 -5.32 6.93
C GLU A 46 -4.31 -5.41 6.45
N ARG A 47 -3.74 -4.29 6.09
CA ARG A 47 -2.36 -4.26 5.61
C ARG A 47 -2.15 -5.14 4.39
N ASP A 48 -3.22 -5.45 3.69
CA ASP A 48 -3.21 -6.31 2.54
C ASP A 48 -3.67 -5.51 1.35
N HIS A 49 -3.39 -5.99 0.16
CA HIS A 49 -3.91 -5.37 -1.05
C HIS A 49 -5.22 -6.04 -1.39
N LEU A 50 -6.28 -5.26 -1.51
CA LEU A 50 -7.62 -5.77 -1.68
C LEU A 50 -8.27 -5.20 -2.92
N SER A 51 -9.11 -5.99 -3.57
CA SER A 51 -9.91 -5.49 -4.66
C SER A 51 -11.05 -4.62 -4.10
N ALA A 52 -11.65 -3.81 -4.95
CA ALA A 52 -12.79 -3.01 -4.52
C ALA A 52 -13.92 -3.91 -3.98
N ARG A 53 -14.10 -5.07 -4.61
CA ARG A 53 -15.12 -6.01 -4.15
C ARG A 53 -14.80 -6.54 -2.77
N ASP A 54 -13.54 -6.91 -2.52
CA ASP A 54 -13.14 -7.37 -1.20
C ASP A 54 -13.39 -6.31 -0.15
N ILE A 55 -13.06 -5.07 -0.47
CA ILE A 55 -13.27 -3.96 0.45
C ILE A 55 -14.73 -3.80 0.76
N PHE A 56 -15.57 -3.84 -0.28
CA PHE A 56 -17.01 -3.75 -0.11
C PHE A 56 -17.51 -4.87 0.81
N GLU A 57 -17.10 -6.10 0.53
CA GLU A 57 -17.58 -7.24 1.30
C GLU A 57 -17.13 -7.17 2.75
N ARG A 58 -15.88 -6.80 2.98
CA ARG A 58 -15.37 -6.73 4.35
C ARG A 58 -16.01 -5.61 5.16
N LEU A 59 -16.23 -4.46 4.54
CA LEU A 59 -16.89 -3.37 5.25
C LEU A 59 -18.32 -3.74 5.62
N ASN A 60 -19.04 -4.36 4.71
CA ASN A 60 -20.40 -4.74 4.99
C ASN A 60 -20.48 -5.90 5.99
N ALA A 61 -19.50 -6.79 5.98
CA ALA A 61 -19.44 -7.86 6.98
C ALA A 61 -19.24 -7.29 8.38
N LYS A 62 -18.60 -6.13 8.49
CA LYS A 62 -18.43 -5.47 9.77
C LYS A 62 -19.59 -4.54 10.12
N GLY A 63 -20.66 -4.60 9.35
CA GLY A 63 -21.83 -3.78 9.62
C GLY A 63 -21.70 -2.33 9.23
N ARG A 64 -20.76 -2.01 8.35
CA ARG A 64 -20.50 -0.62 8.03
C ARG A 64 -21.41 -0.05 6.95
N ASN A 65 -22.22 -0.84 6.30
CA ASN A 65 -23.24 -0.35 5.38
C ASN A 65 -22.74 0.68 4.37
N ILE A 66 -22.03 0.24 3.39
CA ILE A 66 -21.55 1.12 2.34
C ILE A 66 -21.86 0.46 1.00
N GLY A 67 -22.27 1.26 0.02
CA GLY A 67 -22.61 0.72 -1.28
C GLY A 67 -21.41 0.55 -2.18
N HIS A 68 -21.56 -0.26 -3.22
CA HIS A 68 -20.50 -0.51 -4.19
C HIS A 68 -19.99 0.76 -4.84
N THR A 69 -20.91 1.60 -5.31
CA THR A 69 -20.53 2.83 -5.99
C THR A 69 -19.71 3.73 -5.08
N SER A 70 -20.14 3.81 -3.82
CA SER A 70 -19.43 4.63 -2.86
C SER A 70 -18.02 4.13 -2.60
N VAL A 71 -17.86 2.81 -2.49
CA VAL A 71 -16.53 2.22 -2.32
C VAL A 71 -15.65 2.60 -3.50
N TYR A 72 -16.14 2.40 -4.72
CA TYR A 72 -15.38 2.71 -5.91
C TYR A 72 -15.00 4.17 -5.99
N GLN A 73 -15.96 5.05 -5.75
CA GLN A 73 -15.69 6.48 -5.86
C GLN A 73 -14.63 6.93 -4.85
N ASN A 74 -14.69 6.39 -3.65
CA ASN A 74 -13.71 6.75 -2.63
C ASN A 74 -12.33 6.19 -2.95
N LEU A 75 -12.28 4.96 -3.45
CA LEU A 75 -11.00 4.38 -3.83
C LEU A 75 -10.36 5.17 -4.96
N GLU A 76 -11.14 5.57 -5.97
CA GLU A 76 -10.60 6.33 -7.07
C GLU A 76 -10.10 7.70 -6.62
N ALA A 77 -10.85 8.36 -5.76
CA ALA A 77 -10.42 9.65 -5.26
C ALA A 77 -9.15 9.55 -4.43
N LEU A 78 -9.09 8.55 -3.55
CA LEU A 78 -7.93 8.38 -2.67
C LEU A 78 -6.70 7.96 -3.45
N GLN A 79 -6.87 7.08 -4.42
CA GLN A 79 -5.76 6.63 -5.22
C GLN A 79 -5.26 7.74 -6.14
N GLY A 80 -6.17 8.49 -6.74
CA GLY A 80 -5.79 9.59 -7.59
C GLY A 80 -5.05 10.68 -6.87
N ALA A 81 -5.32 10.85 -5.59
CA ALA A 81 -4.63 11.84 -4.77
C ALA A 81 -3.35 11.30 -4.14
N GLY A 82 -3.06 10.03 -4.33
CA GLY A 82 -1.85 9.45 -3.78
C GLY A 82 -1.93 9.10 -2.30
N VAL A 83 -3.13 9.04 -1.74
CA VAL A 83 -3.30 8.70 -0.32
C VAL A 83 -3.20 7.20 -0.12
N ILE A 84 -3.68 6.42 -1.07
CA ILE A 84 -3.57 4.97 -1.02
C ILE A 84 -2.85 4.49 -2.28
N GLU A 85 -2.43 3.24 -2.24
CA GLU A 85 -1.72 2.64 -3.34
C GLU A 85 -2.67 1.82 -4.19
N CYS A 86 -2.45 1.80 -5.49
CA CYS A 86 -3.23 0.98 -6.41
C CYS A 86 -2.27 0.21 -7.31
N LEU A 87 -2.48 -1.10 -7.36
CA LEU A 87 -1.67 -1.97 -8.19
C LEU A 87 -2.54 -2.57 -9.28
N ASP A 88 -2.10 -2.41 -10.54
CA ASP A 88 -2.82 -2.99 -11.66
C ASP A 88 -2.34 -4.41 -11.85
N ARG A 89 -3.28 -5.34 -11.87
CA ARG A 89 -2.98 -6.75 -12.09
C ARG A 89 -3.86 -7.27 -13.21
N ALA A 90 -3.48 -8.42 -13.75
CA ALA A 90 -4.22 -9.01 -14.85
C ALA A 90 -5.69 -9.23 -14.49
N ASN A 91 -5.97 -9.55 -13.25
CA ASN A 91 -7.33 -9.79 -12.79
C ASN A 91 -8.03 -8.55 -12.32
N GLY A 92 -7.43 -7.40 -12.40
CA GLY A 92 -8.05 -6.17 -11.92
C GLY A 92 -7.14 -5.42 -10.97
N ARG A 93 -7.69 -4.39 -10.37
CA ARG A 93 -6.92 -3.51 -9.50
C ARG A 93 -7.00 -3.94 -8.06
N LEU A 94 -5.87 -3.79 -7.36
CA LEU A 94 -5.82 -4.03 -5.92
C LEU A 94 -5.41 -2.73 -5.24
N TYR A 95 -6.03 -2.46 -4.12
CA TYR A 95 -5.80 -1.21 -3.38
C TYR A 95 -5.22 -1.55 -2.02
N GLY A 96 -4.31 -0.72 -1.55
CA GLY A 96 -3.66 -0.96 -0.27
C GLY A 96 -3.24 0.32 0.40
N TYR A 97 -2.91 0.21 1.67
CA TYR A 97 -2.43 1.36 2.41
C TYR A 97 -1.09 1.80 1.81
N ARG A 98 -0.80 3.07 2.00
CA ARG A 98 0.45 3.63 1.51
C ARG A 98 1.05 4.47 2.62
N SER A 99 2.20 4.06 3.08
CA SER A 99 2.92 4.93 4.00
C SER A 99 4.00 5.62 3.21
N ASP A 100 5.02 4.91 2.83
CA ASP A 100 6.07 5.45 1.98
C ASP A 100 6.20 4.52 0.80
N PRO A 101 6.90 4.92 -0.25
CA PRO A 101 7.18 3.98 -1.33
C PRO A 101 7.79 2.72 -0.72
N HIS A 102 7.27 1.58 -1.07
CA HIS A 102 7.79 0.34 -0.54
C HIS A 102 7.75 -0.75 -1.60
N SER A 103 8.50 -1.80 -1.36
CA SER A 103 8.71 -2.88 -2.31
C SER A 103 7.70 -4.00 -2.06
N HIS A 104 7.45 -4.79 -3.09
CA HIS A 104 6.49 -5.87 -3.02
C HIS A 104 6.99 -7.10 -3.74
N ILE A 105 6.47 -8.26 -3.34
CA ILE A 105 6.62 -9.46 -4.14
C ILE A 105 5.23 -10.03 -4.41
N THR A 106 4.99 -10.42 -5.65
CA THR A 106 3.72 -10.96 -6.07
C THR A 106 3.88 -12.46 -6.30
N CYS A 107 2.97 -13.24 -5.76
CA CYS A 107 2.96 -14.68 -5.98
C CYS A 107 2.34 -14.97 -7.34
N LEU A 108 3.08 -15.63 -8.21
CA LEU A 108 2.60 -15.90 -9.55
C LEU A 108 1.47 -16.92 -9.57
N ASP A 109 1.40 -17.77 -8.54
CA ASP A 109 0.36 -18.80 -8.50
C ASP A 109 -0.96 -18.25 -7.98
N SER A 110 -0.92 -17.48 -6.91
CA SER A 110 -2.15 -17.03 -6.26
C SER A 110 -2.49 -15.58 -6.54
N GLY A 111 -1.52 -14.79 -6.99
CA GLY A 111 -1.71 -13.36 -7.16
C GLY A 111 -1.58 -12.58 -5.86
N ALA A 112 -1.26 -13.24 -4.77
CA ALA A 112 -1.11 -12.55 -3.49
C ALA A 112 0.10 -11.62 -3.53
N ILE A 113 -0.01 -10.50 -2.85
CA ILE A 113 1.04 -9.50 -2.80
C ILE A 113 1.50 -9.32 -1.38
N GLN A 114 2.80 -9.33 -1.19
CA GLN A 114 3.38 -9.19 0.13
C GLN A 114 4.39 -8.03 0.10
N ASP A 115 4.36 -7.20 1.12
CA ASP A 115 5.30 -6.09 1.21
C ASP A 115 6.67 -6.60 1.58
N LEU A 116 7.69 -5.94 1.06
CA LEU A 116 9.07 -6.28 1.34
C LEU A 116 9.73 -5.13 2.09
N ASP A 117 10.60 -5.51 3.00
CA ASP A 117 11.38 -4.52 3.74
C ASP A 117 12.86 -4.84 3.52
N VAL A 118 13.33 -4.56 2.31
CA VAL A 118 14.72 -4.83 1.95
C VAL A 118 15.29 -3.63 1.24
N GLU A 119 16.59 -3.50 1.31
CA GLU A 119 17.30 -2.43 0.63
C GLU A 119 18.35 -3.03 -0.28
N LEU A 120 18.59 -2.36 -1.39
CA LEU A 120 19.66 -2.78 -2.29
C LEU A 120 21.01 -2.39 -1.69
N PRO A 121 22.03 -3.21 -1.92
CA PRO A 121 23.38 -2.87 -1.45
C PRO A 121 23.86 -1.55 -2.05
N ALA A 122 24.61 -0.80 -1.27
CA ALA A 122 25.11 0.50 -1.71
C ALA A 122 25.95 0.40 -2.97
N ASP A 123 26.77 -0.65 -3.08
CA ASP A 123 27.62 -0.79 -4.25
C ASP A 123 26.80 -1.05 -5.51
N LEU A 124 25.67 -1.72 -5.39
CA LEU A 124 24.79 -1.92 -6.54
C LEU A 124 24.19 -0.59 -6.97
N LEU A 125 23.73 0.21 -6.03
CA LEU A 125 23.19 1.53 -6.35
C LEU A 125 24.25 2.40 -7.01
N ASP A 126 25.50 2.34 -6.53
CA ASP A 126 26.58 3.10 -7.13
C ASP A 126 26.81 2.68 -8.58
N ARG A 127 26.75 1.40 -8.86
CA ARG A 127 26.94 0.93 -10.23
C ARG A 127 25.82 1.41 -11.15
N ILE A 128 24.60 1.43 -10.65
CA ILE A 128 23.49 1.92 -11.45
C ILE A 128 23.68 3.40 -11.73
N GLU A 129 24.13 4.16 -10.75
CA GLU A 129 24.37 5.58 -10.94
C GLU A 129 25.47 5.80 -11.98
N GLU A 130 26.53 5.00 -11.93
CA GLU A 130 27.59 5.12 -12.91
C GLU A 130 27.11 4.81 -14.32
N GLN A 131 26.30 3.78 -14.46
CA GLN A 131 25.82 3.39 -15.77
C GLN A 131 24.84 4.39 -16.36
N THR A 132 24.06 5.03 -15.53
CA THR A 132 22.96 5.87 -16.02
C THR A 132 23.27 7.35 -15.95
N GLY A 133 24.19 7.76 -15.10
CA GLY A 133 24.47 9.17 -14.90
C GLY A 133 23.46 9.88 -14.03
N TYR A 134 22.60 9.12 -13.36
CA TYR A 134 21.60 9.71 -12.46
C TYR A 134 21.93 9.41 -11.03
N ARG A 135 21.61 10.34 -10.14
CA ARG A 135 21.67 10.09 -8.71
C ARG A 135 20.34 9.50 -8.29
N ILE A 136 20.38 8.36 -7.62
CA ILE A 136 19.16 7.69 -7.17
C ILE A 136 18.68 8.31 -5.89
N GLU A 137 17.44 8.80 -5.90
CA GLU A 137 16.88 9.38 -4.70
C GLU A 137 15.94 8.43 -3.99
N ASN A 138 15.34 7.53 -4.72
CA ASN A 138 14.51 6.50 -4.11
C ASN A 138 14.29 5.39 -5.13
N TYR A 139 13.81 4.28 -4.66
CA TYR A 139 13.49 3.16 -5.54
C TYR A 139 12.50 2.24 -4.85
N THR A 140 11.84 1.42 -5.64
CA THR A 140 11.04 0.33 -5.11
C THR A 140 11.33 -0.91 -5.94
N LEU A 141 11.17 -2.08 -5.34
CA LEU A 141 11.37 -3.35 -6.00
C LEU A 141 10.03 -4.01 -6.24
N ASN A 142 9.80 -4.46 -7.45
CA ASN A 142 8.61 -5.22 -7.77
C ASN A 142 9.07 -6.59 -8.22
N LEU A 143 8.95 -7.55 -7.33
CA LEU A 143 9.42 -8.90 -7.60
C LEU A 143 8.24 -9.82 -7.88
N SER A 144 8.48 -10.84 -8.67
CA SER A 144 7.50 -11.86 -8.95
C SER A 144 8.12 -13.21 -8.66
N GLY A 145 7.38 -14.07 -8.02
CA GLY A 145 7.95 -15.38 -7.71
C GLY A 145 6.89 -16.36 -7.32
N ARG A 146 7.33 -17.55 -6.94
CA ARG A 146 6.46 -18.62 -6.50
C ARG A 146 6.93 -19.08 -5.13
N ARG A 147 6.04 -19.63 -4.36
CA ARG A 147 6.41 -20.09 -3.03
C ARG A 147 7.51 -21.11 -3.13
N LEU A 148 8.46 -21.02 -2.24
CA LEU A 148 9.54 -21.99 -2.21
C LEU A 148 9.01 -23.37 -1.87
N LYS A 149 8.02 -23.41 -1.00
CA LYS A 149 7.36 -24.66 -0.67
C LYS A 149 5.89 -24.44 -0.57
N PRO A 150 5.10 -25.40 -1.01
CA PRO A 150 3.64 -25.28 -0.94
C PRO A 150 3.14 -25.20 0.48
#